data_98eb09bba36e6baef72555c3a7fde0ca
#
_entry.id   98eb09bba36e6baef72555c3a7fde0ca
#
_cell.length_a   1.000
_cell.length_b   1.000
_cell.length_c   1.000
_cell.angle_alpha   90.00
_cell.angle_beta   90.00
_cell.angle_gamma   90.00
#
_symmetry.space_group_name_H-M   'P 1'
#
loop_
_entity.id
_entity.type
_entity.pdbx_description
1 polymer ?
#
loop_
_entity_poly.entity_id
_entity_poly.type
_entity_poly.pdbx_seq_one_letter_code
_entity_poly.pdbx_strand_id
1 'polypeptide(L)'
;MKRWITISYLCSAFVAFGQEPLPLPITILNPSFEDLPEAGRVPVCWTNCGAEEETPPDVLPNAILGVAALPRHGTTYLGMVTKDNGTWEALGQKLVKPLKVGQCYSLTFYAARSEDYRGLSRISQLPANFNRPVKLRIWAGDDFCDPRQLLAETPPVNHLDWRPYTIDFKAEDAYEYLLLEVHYARNDDLIYGGNVLLDDFSPLMPVACGDSLTAFPETTFEYRITGKVNDQSLRFFNYEKPQYWEDFEAVMPRFSREIFFDGNFQLEKGHYYNRDKQLVLQNPYLDHLIRLFKKTQSGQLIIAVPGNSEIEEMLKIEDLKAALRFFEAPADRVAVIPYSKADPTARWRGTRDGLLMRVVE
;
A
#
# COMPACT_ATOMS: atom_id res chain seq x y z
N MET A 1 53.80 -36.06 -72.78
CA MET A 1 52.51 -36.19 -72.08
C MET A 1 52.46 -35.14 -70.94
N LYS A 2 51.74 -34.04 -71.15
CA LYS A 2 51.55 -32.98 -70.10
C LYS A 2 50.18 -33.24 -69.46
N ARG A 3 50.17 -33.60 -68.18
CA ARG A 3 48.96 -33.70 -67.38
C ARG A 3 48.58 -32.34 -66.84
N TRP A 4 47.38 -31.84 -67.20
CA TRP A 4 46.76 -30.64 -66.62
C TRP A 4 46.01 -31.09 -65.35
N ILE A 5 46.36 -30.48 -64.22
CA ILE A 5 45.62 -30.65 -62.93
C ILE A 5 44.65 -29.46 -62.87
N THR A 6 43.36 -29.73 -62.93
CA THR A 6 42.31 -28.77 -62.75
C THR A 6 41.98 -28.68 -61.25
N ILE A 7 42.32 -27.57 -60.61
CA ILE A 7 41.96 -27.30 -59.18
C ILE A 7 40.59 -26.64 -59.23
N SER A 8 39.56 -27.39 -58.76
CA SER A 8 38.22 -26.85 -58.49
C SER A 8 38.21 -26.14 -57.17
N TYR A 9 38.04 -24.81 -57.18
CA TYR A 9 37.75 -24.04 -55.94
C TYR A 9 36.26 -24.21 -55.61
N LEU A 10 35.97 -24.93 -54.51
CA LEU A 10 34.65 -24.90 -53.86
C LEU A 10 34.53 -23.57 -53.09
N CYS A 11 33.76 -22.66 -53.60
CA CYS A 11 33.39 -21.42 -52.88
C CYS A 11 32.27 -21.77 -51.91
N SER A 12 32.60 -22.02 -50.65
CA SER A 12 31.60 -22.17 -49.55
C SER A 12 31.07 -20.79 -49.22
N ALA A 13 29.85 -20.48 -49.68
CA ALA A 13 29.12 -19.30 -49.24
C ALA A 13 28.70 -19.48 -47.79
N PHE A 14 29.40 -18.84 -46.86
CA PHE A 14 28.93 -18.68 -45.50
C PHE A 14 27.76 -17.69 -45.54
N VAL A 15 26.54 -18.18 -45.43
CA VAL A 15 25.36 -17.35 -45.11
C VAL A 15 25.49 -16.94 -43.67
N ALA A 16 26.02 -15.75 -43.42
CA ALA A 16 25.94 -15.11 -42.11
C ALA A 16 24.48 -14.78 -41.89
N PHE A 17 23.81 -15.55 -41.03
CA PHE A 17 22.52 -15.15 -40.45
C PHE A 17 22.80 -13.93 -39.59
N GLY A 18 22.63 -12.75 -40.14
CA GLY A 18 22.62 -11.49 -39.40
C GLY A 18 21.42 -11.54 -38.44
N GLN A 19 21.68 -11.60 -37.14
CA GLN A 19 20.61 -11.37 -36.17
C GLN A 19 20.10 -9.94 -36.38
N GLU A 20 18.80 -9.82 -36.65
CA GLU A 20 18.18 -8.48 -36.65
C GLU A 20 18.45 -7.79 -35.31
N PRO A 21 18.80 -6.49 -35.33
CA PRO A 21 18.99 -5.76 -34.09
C PRO A 21 17.69 -5.80 -33.26
N LEU A 22 17.83 -5.97 -31.94
CA LEU A 22 16.68 -5.93 -31.05
C LEU A 22 15.96 -4.58 -31.16
N PRO A 23 14.62 -4.57 -31.08
CA PRO A 23 13.87 -3.30 -31.10
C PRO A 23 14.25 -2.42 -29.91
N LEU A 24 13.91 -1.13 -29.99
CA LEU A 24 14.13 -0.21 -28.87
C LEU A 24 13.22 -0.56 -27.70
N PRO A 25 13.67 -0.32 -26.45
CA PRO A 25 12.84 -0.49 -25.26
C PRO A 25 11.53 0.29 -25.35
N ILE A 26 10.47 -0.24 -24.73
CA ILE A 26 9.18 0.41 -24.63
C ILE A 26 9.07 1.03 -23.24
N THR A 27 9.00 2.36 -23.19
CA THR A 27 8.90 3.11 -21.94
C THR A 27 7.53 2.94 -21.32
N ILE A 28 7.48 2.67 -20.00
CA ILE A 28 6.30 2.76 -19.16
C ILE A 28 6.24 4.21 -18.67
N LEU A 29 5.10 4.86 -18.81
CA LEU A 29 4.91 6.24 -18.33
C LEU A 29 4.69 6.22 -16.81
N ASN A 30 5.30 7.16 -16.10
CA ASN A 30 5.25 7.23 -14.64
C ASN A 30 5.49 5.86 -13.97
N PRO A 31 6.68 5.27 -14.16
CA PRO A 31 6.98 3.89 -13.75
C PRO A 31 7.19 3.74 -12.24
N SER A 32 7.30 4.85 -11.50
CA SER A 32 7.42 4.90 -10.04
C SER A 32 6.16 5.49 -9.38
N PHE A 33 5.06 5.64 -10.13
CA PHE A 33 3.77 6.10 -9.63
C PHE A 33 3.83 7.44 -8.89
N GLU A 34 4.67 8.35 -9.36
CA GLU A 34 4.86 9.67 -8.77
C GLU A 34 3.60 10.51 -8.92
N ASP A 35 3.03 10.94 -7.80
CA ASP A 35 1.87 11.82 -7.71
C ASP A 35 1.75 12.39 -6.28
N LEU A 36 0.67 13.09 -5.98
CA LEU A 36 0.35 13.49 -4.60
C LEU A 36 -0.09 12.26 -3.79
N PRO A 37 0.52 12.02 -2.61
CA PRO A 37 0.12 10.93 -1.75
C PRO A 37 -1.35 11.06 -1.31
N GLU A 38 -2.19 10.10 -1.72
CA GLU A 38 -3.62 10.12 -1.42
C GLU A 38 -4.21 8.71 -1.51
N ALA A 39 -5.12 8.40 -0.61
CA ALA A 39 -5.89 7.16 -0.65
C ALA A 39 -6.95 7.22 -1.77
N GLY A 40 -7.07 6.14 -2.54
CA GLY A 40 -8.01 6.05 -3.65
C GLY A 40 -7.67 6.99 -4.81
N ARG A 41 -6.38 7.23 -5.05
CA ARG A 41 -5.90 8.07 -6.14
C ARG A 41 -5.22 7.25 -7.22
N VAL A 42 -5.74 7.36 -8.43
CA VAL A 42 -5.07 6.79 -9.61
C VAL A 42 -3.86 7.65 -9.95
N PRO A 43 -2.64 7.08 -9.99
CA PRO A 43 -1.44 7.85 -10.37
C PRO A 43 -1.55 8.43 -11.80
N VAL A 44 -0.93 9.58 -12.02
CA VAL A 44 -0.86 10.19 -13.35
C VAL A 44 -0.33 9.18 -14.38
N CYS A 45 -0.90 9.18 -15.58
CA CYS A 45 -0.64 8.25 -16.69
C CYS A 45 -1.21 6.83 -16.51
N TRP A 46 -1.88 6.52 -15.44
CA TRP A 46 -2.54 5.24 -15.23
C TRP A 46 -4.07 5.39 -15.24
N THR A 47 -4.77 4.31 -15.47
CA THR A 47 -6.25 4.24 -15.51
C THR A 47 -6.72 3.17 -14.53
N ASN A 48 -7.76 3.47 -13.74
CA ASN A 48 -8.37 2.48 -12.85
C ASN A 48 -9.06 1.39 -13.67
N CYS A 49 -8.72 0.13 -13.37
CA CYS A 49 -9.30 -1.06 -13.96
C CYS A 49 -9.92 -2.00 -12.90
N GLY A 50 -10.01 -1.54 -11.66
CA GLY A 50 -10.74 -2.25 -10.60
C GLY A 50 -12.25 -2.19 -10.79
N ALA A 51 -12.99 -2.83 -9.91
CA ALA A 51 -14.46 -2.80 -9.93
C ALA A 51 -14.99 -1.36 -9.78
N GLU A 52 -16.02 -1.00 -10.53
CA GLU A 52 -16.57 0.38 -10.58
C GLU A 52 -17.06 0.90 -9.22
N GLU A 53 -17.55 -0.01 -8.37
CA GLU A 53 -18.08 0.34 -7.04
C GLU A 53 -17.00 0.43 -5.96
N GLU A 54 -15.74 0.16 -6.33
CA GLU A 54 -14.62 0.10 -5.39
C GLU A 54 -13.70 1.33 -5.52
N THR A 55 -13.00 1.63 -4.42
CA THR A 55 -11.96 2.65 -4.46
C THR A 55 -10.81 2.19 -5.35
N PRO A 56 -10.22 3.09 -6.17
CA PRO A 56 -9.01 2.79 -6.90
C PRO A 56 -7.81 2.56 -5.96
N PRO A 57 -6.67 2.09 -6.49
CA PRO A 57 -5.41 2.00 -5.76
C PRO A 57 -4.98 3.31 -5.10
N ASP A 58 -3.98 3.24 -4.24
CA ASP A 58 -3.51 4.35 -3.41
C ASP A 58 -2.13 4.84 -3.86
N VAL A 59 -1.92 6.15 -3.86
CA VAL A 59 -0.58 6.76 -3.95
C VAL A 59 -0.02 6.93 -2.54
N LEU A 60 1.09 6.30 -2.26
CA LEU A 60 1.70 6.18 -0.94
C LEU A 60 3.06 6.92 -0.86
N PRO A 61 3.57 7.24 0.33
CA PRO A 61 3.09 6.81 1.66
C PRO A 61 1.86 7.58 2.13
N ASN A 62 1.07 6.94 3.00
CA ASN A 62 -0.13 7.57 3.55
C ASN A 62 -0.35 7.15 5.01
N ALA A 63 -0.24 8.08 5.93
CA ALA A 63 -0.37 7.83 7.37
C ALA A 63 -1.77 7.36 7.80
N ILE A 64 -2.83 7.76 7.07
CA ILE A 64 -4.21 7.33 7.38
C ILE A 64 -4.34 5.83 7.18
N LEU A 65 -3.73 5.32 6.10
CA LEU A 65 -3.70 3.89 5.80
C LEU A 65 -2.70 3.12 6.67
N GLY A 66 -1.87 3.83 7.45
CA GLY A 66 -0.80 3.23 8.26
C GLY A 66 0.41 2.79 7.42
N VAL A 67 0.48 3.15 6.15
CA VAL A 67 1.57 2.76 5.25
C VAL A 67 2.65 3.84 5.27
N ALA A 68 3.77 3.51 5.90
CA ALA A 68 4.89 4.44 6.14
C ALA A 68 6.21 3.97 5.50
N ALA A 69 6.19 2.96 4.64
CA ALA A 69 7.40 2.52 3.95
C ALA A 69 7.99 3.68 3.14
N LEU A 70 9.31 3.81 3.15
CA LEU A 70 9.97 4.78 2.28
C LEU A 70 9.90 4.31 0.83
N PRO A 71 9.73 5.22 -0.16
CA PRO A 71 9.77 4.86 -1.57
C PRO A 71 11.08 4.15 -1.94
N ARG A 72 11.02 3.24 -2.89
CA ARG A 72 12.22 2.65 -3.49
C ARG A 72 12.88 3.65 -4.43
N HIS A 73 12.07 4.39 -5.18
CA HIS A 73 12.50 5.44 -6.10
C HIS A 73 11.58 6.66 -5.96
N GLY A 74 12.13 7.86 -6.14
CA GLY A 74 11.35 9.10 -6.10
C GLY A 74 10.78 9.43 -4.72
N THR A 75 9.54 9.86 -4.70
CA THR A 75 8.84 10.36 -3.50
C THR A 75 7.59 9.59 -3.14
N THR A 76 7.01 8.87 -4.09
CA THR A 76 5.78 8.08 -3.91
C THR A 76 5.89 6.69 -4.55
N TYR A 77 4.93 5.86 -4.28
CA TYR A 77 4.80 4.51 -4.82
C TYR A 77 3.33 4.08 -4.82
N LEU A 78 3.02 3.00 -5.52
CA LEU A 78 1.67 2.47 -5.62
C LEU A 78 1.38 1.47 -4.49
N GLY A 79 0.20 1.57 -3.88
CA GLY A 79 -0.37 0.54 -3.03
C GLY A 79 -1.62 -0.04 -3.67
N MET A 80 -1.72 -1.36 -3.72
CA MET A 80 -2.88 -2.09 -4.24
C MET A 80 -3.37 -3.13 -3.26
N VAL A 81 -4.69 -3.31 -3.16
CA VAL A 81 -5.29 -4.24 -2.20
C VAL A 81 -6.28 -5.22 -2.86
N THR A 82 -6.34 -6.44 -2.29
CA THR A 82 -7.51 -7.30 -2.41
C THR A 82 -8.48 -7.00 -1.27
N LYS A 83 -9.77 -7.17 -1.50
CA LYS A 83 -10.84 -6.85 -0.53
C LYS A 83 -11.58 -8.11 -0.12
N ASP A 84 -12.20 -8.07 1.04
CA ASP A 84 -12.86 -9.22 1.66
C ASP A 84 -14.24 -9.56 1.07
N ASN A 85 -14.70 -8.82 0.07
CA ASN A 85 -15.92 -9.10 -0.71
C ASN A 85 -15.67 -9.80 -2.05
N GLY A 86 -14.43 -10.22 -2.33
CA GLY A 86 -14.07 -10.87 -3.58
C GLY A 86 -13.65 -9.92 -4.70
N THR A 87 -13.54 -8.63 -4.43
CA THR A 87 -13.01 -7.63 -5.36
C THR A 87 -11.53 -7.38 -5.14
N TRP A 88 -10.89 -6.79 -6.14
CA TRP A 88 -9.48 -6.40 -6.08
C TRP A 88 -9.22 -5.19 -6.95
N GLU A 89 -8.07 -4.57 -6.75
CA GLU A 89 -7.67 -3.39 -7.48
C GLU A 89 -6.83 -3.75 -8.70
N ALA A 90 -6.98 -2.95 -9.74
CA ALA A 90 -6.23 -3.08 -10.98
C ALA A 90 -5.98 -1.70 -11.62
N LEU A 91 -4.86 -1.56 -12.31
CA LEU A 91 -4.49 -0.39 -13.09
C LEU A 91 -4.09 -0.79 -14.50
N GLY A 92 -4.41 0.06 -15.48
CA GLY A 92 -4.00 -0.11 -16.86
C GLY A 92 -3.30 1.11 -17.40
N GLN A 93 -2.42 0.91 -18.36
CA GLN A 93 -1.73 1.97 -19.08
C GLN A 93 -1.59 1.62 -20.56
N LYS A 94 -1.80 2.62 -21.43
CA LYS A 94 -1.44 2.48 -22.85
C LYS A 94 0.08 2.59 -22.98
N LEU A 95 0.69 1.61 -23.65
CA LEU A 95 2.10 1.62 -23.98
C LEU A 95 2.40 2.70 -25.03
N VAL A 96 3.57 3.31 -24.96
CA VAL A 96 4.02 4.32 -25.96
C VAL A 96 4.22 3.73 -27.37
N LYS A 97 4.37 2.41 -27.46
CA LYS A 97 4.42 1.61 -28.68
C LYS A 97 3.83 0.23 -28.39
N PRO A 98 3.18 -0.41 -29.36
CA PRO A 98 2.71 -1.78 -29.20
C PRO A 98 3.86 -2.76 -29.01
N LEU A 99 3.58 -3.89 -28.38
CA LEU A 99 4.47 -5.03 -28.35
C LEU A 99 4.65 -5.56 -29.77
N LYS A 100 5.85 -6.10 -30.09
CA LYS A 100 6.09 -6.77 -31.36
C LYS A 100 5.78 -8.26 -31.21
N VAL A 101 4.89 -8.76 -32.05
CA VAL A 101 4.51 -10.19 -32.07
C VAL A 101 5.74 -11.10 -32.14
N GLY A 102 5.79 -12.08 -31.26
CA GLY A 102 6.88 -13.06 -31.17
C GLY A 102 8.18 -12.53 -30.54
N GLN A 103 8.26 -11.25 -30.22
CA GLN A 103 9.40 -10.66 -29.49
C GLN A 103 9.33 -11.01 -28.02
N CYS A 104 10.49 -11.31 -27.42
CA CYS A 104 10.63 -11.49 -25.98
C CYS A 104 11.05 -10.18 -25.31
N TYR A 105 10.49 -9.93 -24.13
CA TYR A 105 10.74 -8.76 -23.33
C TYR A 105 11.07 -9.16 -21.89
N SER A 106 11.92 -8.34 -21.25
CA SER A 106 12.20 -8.39 -19.82
C SER A 106 11.67 -7.13 -19.15
N LEU A 107 11.00 -7.28 -18.00
CA LEU A 107 10.49 -6.21 -17.15
C LEU A 107 10.97 -6.44 -15.73
N THR A 108 11.60 -5.44 -15.12
CA THR A 108 11.98 -5.45 -13.71
C THR A 108 11.18 -4.40 -12.95
N PHE A 109 10.72 -4.73 -11.75
CA PHE A 109 10.04 -3.83 -10.84
C PHE A 109 10.37 -4.21 -9.40
N TYR A 110 10.08 -3.31 -8.47
CA TYR A 110 10.22 -3.59 -7.04
C TYR A 110 8.85 -3.77 -6.40
N ALA A 111 8.77 -4.76 -5.52
CA ALA A 111 7.58 -5.00 -4.72
C ALA A 111 7.93 -5.15 -3.24
N ALA A 112 6.98 -4.85 -2.40
CA ALA A 112 6.99 -5.07 -0.95
C ALA A 112 5.54 -5.28 -0.48
N ARG A 113 5.36 -5.58 0.81
CA ARG A 113 4.07 -5.59 1.49
C ARG A 113 4.13 -4.67 2.69
N SER A 114 3.05 -4.00 3.03
CA SER A 114 2.94 -3.28 4.29
C SER A 114 2.38 -4.19 5.39
N GLU A 115 2.93 -4.11 6.59
CA GLU A 115 2.37 -4.78 7.77
C GLU A 115 1.09 -4.10 8.26
N ASP A 116 1.03 -2.77 8.13
CA ASP A 116 -0.16 -1.97 8.33
C ASP A 116 -0.67 -1.44 6.99
N TYR A 117 -1.91 -1.79 6.65
CA TYR A 117 -2.64 -1.24 5.51
C TYR A 117 -4.12 -1.16 5.88
N ARG A 118 -4.51 -0.03 6.42
CA ARG A 118 -5.82 0.15 7.05
C ARG A 118 -6.87 0.56 6.02
N GLY A 119 -8.00 -0.11 6.08
CA GLY A 119 -9.15 0.18 5.24
C GLY A 119 -10.45 -0.19 5.95
N LEU A 120 -11.55 -0.21 5.21
CA LEU A 120 -12.84 -0.70 5.69
C LEU A 120 -13.12 -2.07 5.07
N SER A 121 -13.45 -3.06 5.88
CA SER A 121 -14.03 -4.32 5.43
C SER A 121 -15.28 -4.03 4.60
N ARG A 122 -15.37 -4.63 3.43
CA ARG A 122 -16.54 -4.46 2.57
C ARG A 122 -17.75 -5.25 3.08
N ILE A 123 -17.51 -6.32 3.80
CA ILE A 123 -18.56 -7.16 4.38
C ILE A 123 -19.11 -6.55 5.66
N SER A 124 -18.22 -6.22 6.62
CA SER A 124 -18.65 -5.77 7.95
C SER A 124 -18.74 -4.24 8.08
N GLN A 125 -18.22 -3.48 7.11
CA GLN A 125 -18.07 -2.02 7.16
C GLN A 125 -17.25 -1.52 8.39
N LEU A 126 -16.45 -2.41 8.98
CA LEU A 126 -15.58 -2.10 10.10
C LEU A 126 -14.14 -1.89 9.62
N PRO A 127 -13.32 -1.10 10.32
CA PRO A 127 -11.90 -1.02 10.04
C PRO A 127 -11.25 -2.39 10.04
N ALA A 128 -10.46 -2.63 9.01
CA ALA A 128 -9.71 -3.86 8.81
C ALA A 128 -8.27 -3.52 8.41
N ASN A 129 -7.36 -4.41 8.70
CA ASN A 129 -5.98 -4.32 8.24
C ASN A 129 -5.80 -5.29 7.06
N PHE A 130 -5.59 -4.76 5.87
CA PHE A 130 -5.37 -5.52 4.64
C PHE A 130 -3.90 -5.95 4.54
N ASN A 131 -3.41 -6.67 5.53
CA ASN A 131 -1.99 -6.99 5.69
C ASN A 131 -1.58 -8.39 5.22
N ARG A 132 -2.46 -9.11 4.55
CA ARG A 132 -2.13 -10.45 4.05
C ARG A 132 -1.34 -10.37 2.74
N PRO A 133 -0.46 -11.36 2.48
CA PRO A 133 0.23 -11.45 1.19
C PRO A 133 -0.74 -11.64 0.03
N VAL A 134 -0.44 -11.01 -1.08
CA VAL A 134 -1.17 -11.12 -2.35
C VAL A 134 -0.20 -11.38 -3.50
N LYS A 135 -0.72 -11.77 -4.65
CA LYS A 135 0.02 -11.91 -5.91
C LYS A 135 -0.21 -10.68 -6.76
N LEU A 136 0.78 -10.33 -7.57
CA LEU A 136 0.63 -9.39 -8.68
C LEU A 136 0.53 -10.20 -9.98
N ARG A 137 -0.49 -9.92 -10.76
CA ARG A 137 -0.64 -10.35 -12.15
C ARG A 137 -0.34 -9.18 -13.08
N ILE A 138 0.43 -9.45 -14.11
CA ILE A 138 0.75 -8.48 -15.14
C ILE A 138 0.22 -9.04 -16.46
N TRP A 139 -0.61 -8.24 -17.12
CA TRP A 139 -1.29 -8.61 -18.36
C TRP A 139 -0.91 -7.66 -19.49
N ALA A 140 -0.99 -8.17 -20.71
CA ALA A 140 -1.07 -7.36 -21.92
C ALA A 140 -2.50 -7.42 -22.49
N GLY A 141 -2.92 -6.37 -23.18
CA GLY A 141 -4.26 -6.26 -23.74
C GLY A 141 -4.38 -5.33 -24.93
N ASP A 142 -5.56 -5.32 -25.55
CA ASP A 142 -5.86 -4.54 -26.76
C ASP A 142 -6.55 -3.20 -26.44
N ASP A 143 -7.08 -3.05 -25.23
CA ASP A 143 -7.76 -1.86 -24.77
C ASP A 143 -7.53 -1.65 -23.26
N PHE A 144 -7.98 -0.51 -22.71
CA PHE A 144 -7.97 -0.28 -21.28
C PHE A 144 -8.81 -1.34 -20.56
N CYS A 145 -8.22 -1.91 -19.49
CA CYS A 145 -8.90 -2.87 -18.63
C CYS A 145 -9.37 -4.17 -19.33
N ASP A 146 -8.79 -4.51 -20.47
CA ASP A 146 -9.09 -5.75 -21.22
C ASP A 146 -7.88 -6.71 -21.23
N PRO A 147 -7.71 -7.57 -20.19
CA PRO A 147 -6.60 -8.49 -20.10
C PRO A 147 -6.73 -9.62 -21.14
N ARG A 148 -5.72 -9.77 -22.00
CA ARG A 148 -5.68 -10.79 -23.07
C ARG A 148 -4.65 -11.86 -22.81
N GLN A 149 -3.39 -11.47 -22.59
CA GLN A 149 -2.29 -12.37 -22.31
C GLN A 149 -1.76 -12.14 -20.90
N LEU A 150 -1.75 -13.18 -20.07
CA LEU A 150 -1.05 -13.14 -18.78
C LEU A 150 0.47 -13.20 -19.05
N LEU A 151 1.16 -12.10 -18.80
CA LEU A 151 2.61 -12.02 -18.96
C LEU A 151 3.35 -12.69 -17.80
N ALA A 152 2.86 -12.45 -16.58
CA ALA A 152 3.39 -13.08 -15.37
C ALA A 152 2.40 -13.03 -14.20
N GLU A 153 2.54 -13.98 -13.28
CA GLU A 153 1.96 -13.97 -11.94
C GLU A 153 3.10 -14.16 -10.93
N THR A 154 3.25 -13.24 -9.97
CA THR A 154 4.27 -13.36 -8.94
C THR A 154 3.91 -14.45 -7.93
N PRO A 155 4.88 -15.02 -7.21
CA PRO A 155 4.61 -15.64 -5.93
C PRO A 155 3.94 -14.61 -4.99
N PRO A 156 3.25 -15.05 -3.93
CA PRO A 156 2.72 -14.13 -2.94
C PRO A 156 3.82 -13.22 -2.37
N VAL A 157 3.60 -11.91 -2.43
CA VAL A 157 4.51 -10.91 -1.88
C VAL A 157 4.30 -10.86 -0.36
N ASN A 158 5.22 -11.45 0.40
CA ASN A 158 5.12 -11.56 1.86
C ASN A 158 6.23 -10.85 2.65
N HIS A 159 7.16 -10.20 1.96
CA HIS A 159 8.28 -9.46 2.56
C HIS A 159 7.95 -7.97 2.72
N LEU A 160 8.50 -7.34 3.75
CA LEU A 160 8.28 -5.93 4.07
C LEU A 160 9.33 -5.01 3.41
N ASP A 161 10.48 -5.56 3.04
CA ASP A 161 11.56 -4.88 2.33
C ASP A 161 11.31 -4.89 0.83
N TRP A 162 11.72 -3.83 0.14
CA TRP A 162 11.68 -3.76 -1.31
C TRP A 162 12.59 -4.81 -1.95
N ARG A 163 12.03 -5.69 -2.79
CA ARG A 163 12.78 -6.69 -3.54
C ARG A 163 12.50 -6.61 -5.03
N PRO A 164 13.53 -6.80 -5.87
CA PRO A 164 13.36 -6.80 -7.31
C PRO A 164 12.66 -8.06 -7.79
N TYR A 165 11.74 -7.89 -8.73
CA TYR A 165 11.09 -8.94 -9.50
C TYR A 165 11.43 -8.74 -10.96
N THR A 166 11.95 -9.76 -11.63
CA THR A 166 12.20 -9.72 -13.06
C THR A 166 11.32 -10.77 -13.73
N ILE A 167 10.57 -10.35 -14.73
CA ILE A 167 9.73 -11.21 -15.54
C ILE A 167 10.20 -11.15 -16.99
N ASP A 168 10.30 -12.31 -17.61
CA ASP A 168 10.59 -12.45 -19.03
C ASP A 168 9.39 -13.09 -19.70
N PHE A 169 8.92 -12.51 -20.78
CA PHE A 169 7.75 -13.00 -21.49
C PHE A 169 7.90 -12.84 -22.99
N LYS A 170 7.16 -13.63 -23.74
CA LYS A 170 7.04 -13.52 -25.19
C LYS A 170 5.68 -12.92 -25.54
N ALA A 171 5.66 -11.85 -26.31
CA ALA A 171 4.41 -11.25 -26.78
C ALA A 171 3.74 -12.17 -27.84
N GLU A 172 2.51 -12.57 -27.58
CA GLU A 172 1.72 -13.41 -28.49
C GLU A 172 1.05 -12.58 -29.59
N ASP A 173 0.74 -11.31 -29.29
CA ASP A 173 0.16 -10.36 -30.23
C ASP A 173 0.75 -8.95 -30.04
N ALA A 174 0.35 -8.01 -30.91
CA ALA A 174 0.78 -6.62 -30.90
C ALA A 174 -0.01 -5.77 -29.88
N TYR A 175 -0.05 -6.24 -28.64
CA TYR A 175 -0.80 -5.57 -27.56
C TYR A 175 -0.31 -4.14 -27.31
N GLU A 176 -1.26 -3.25 -27.07
CA GLU A 176 -1.00 -1.82 -26.84
C GLU A 176 -1.10 -1.41 -25.37
N TYR A 177 -1.58 -2.29 -24.50
CA TYR A 177 -1.85 -1.97 -23.10
C TYR A 177 -1.15 -2.94 -22.14
N LEU A 178 -0.70 -2.39 -21.01
CA LEU A 178 -0.18 -3.12 -19.86
C LEU A 178 -1.16 -2.96 -18.70
N LEU A 179 -1.50 -4.06 -18.01
CA LEU A 179 -2.37 -4.05 -16.85
C LEU A 179 -1.67 -4.69 -15.66
N LEU A 180 -1.84 -4.08 -14.51
CA LEU A 180 -1.42 -4.57 -13.20
C LEU A 180 -2.68 -4.95 -12.43
N GLU A 181 -2.74 -6.16 -11.92
CA GLU A 181 -3.86 -6.69 -11.15
C GLU A 181 -3.33 -7.35 -9.88
N VAL A 182 -3.83 -6.95 -8.73
CA VAL A 182 -3.56 -7.66 -7.48
C VAL A 182 -4.55 -8.81 -7.33
N HIS A 183 -4.08 -9.96 -6.82
CA HIS A 183 -4.95 -11.13 -6.66
C HIS A 183 -4.61 -11.90 -5.38
N TYR A 184 -5.56 -12.69 -4.89
CA TYR A 184 -5.37 -13.53 -3.71
C TYR A 184 -4.20 -14.49 -3.87
N ALA A 185 -3.42 -14.66 -2.80
CA ALA A 185 -2.24 -15.54 -2.83
C ALA A 185 -2.60 -17.01 -3.00
N ARG A 186 -3.79 -17.41 -2.58
CA ARG A 186 -4.26 -18.81 -2.62
C ARG A 186 -5.42 -18.94 -3.61
N ASN A 187 -5.48 -20.11 -4.22
CA ASN A 187 -6.54 -20.46 -5.17
C ASN A 187 -7.70 -21.27 -4.51
N ASP A 188 -7.77 -21.29 -3.18
CA ASP A 188 -8.67 -22.10 -2.38
C ASP A 188 -9.93 -21.32 -1.91
N ASP A 189 -10.43 -20.41 -2.73
CA ASP A 189 -11.63 -19.59 -2.50
C ASP A 189 -11.60 -18.73 -1.21
N LEU A 190 -10.44 -18.62 -0.58
CA LEU A 190 -10.28 -17.76 0.59
C LEU A 190 -10.20 -16.30 0.17
N ILE A 191 -11.26 -15.55 0.45
CA ILE A 191 -11.38 -14.11 0.20
C ILE A 191 -10.88 -13.37 1.45
N TYR A 192 -10.00 -12.37 1.25
CA TYR A 192 -9.41 -11.61 2.36
C TYR A 192 -8.86 -10.26 1.93
N GLY A 193 -8.68 -9.34 2.89
CA GLY A 193 -7.92 -8.11 2.68
C GLY A 193 -6.41 -8.36 2.70
N GLY A 194 -5.73 -8.02 1.62
CA GLY A 194 -4.27 -8.11 1.50
C GLY A 194 -3.71 -6.98 0.67
N ASN A 195 -2.39 -6.75 0.70
CA ASN A 195 -1.76 -5.66 -0.02
C ASN A 195 -0.46 -6.04 -0.71
N VAL A 196 -0.13 -5.25 -1.72
CA VAL A 196 1.19 -5.12 -2.32
C VAL A 196 1.53 -3.67 -2.53
N LEU A 197 2.79 -3.33 -2.34
CA LEU A 197 3.40 -2.05 -2.68
C LEU A 197 4.24 -2.26 -3.93
N LEU A 198 4.17 -1.34 -4.91
CA LEU A 198 4.88 -1.43 -6.19
C LEU A 198 5.62 -0.13 -6.48
N ASP A 199 6.84 -0.25 -7.02
CA ASP A 199 7.67 0.90 -7.36
C ASP A 199 8.73 0.55 -8.42
N ASP A 200 9.30 1.56 -9.06
CA ASP A 200 10.53 1.51 -9.87
C ASP A 200 10.49 0.46 -10.99
N PHE A 201 9.47 0.57 -11.86
CA PHE A 201 9.34 -0.28 -13.05
C PHE A 201 10.38 0.11 -14.11
N SER A 202 11.09 -0.85 -14.65
CA SER A 202 11.95 -0.63 -15.82
C SER A 202 11.13 -0.42 -17.09
N PRO A 203 11.70 0.12 -18.19
CA PRO A 203 11.11 -0.08 -19.50
C PRO A 203 10.98 -1.57 -19.84
N LEU A 204 10.08 -1.92 -20.75
CA LEU A 204 10.04 -3.25 -21.35
C LEU A 204 11.27 -3.41 -22.27
N MET A 205 12.25 -4.17 -21.81
CA MET A 205 13.53 -4.36 -22.49
C MET A 205 13.40 -5.52 -23.47
N PRO A 206 13.54 -5.30 -24.81
CA PRO A 206 13.59 -6.40 -25.76
C PRO A 206 14.80 -7.27 -25.49
N VAL A 207 14.57 -8.57 -25.42
CA VAL A 207 15.60 -9.60 -25.18
C VAL A 207 15.51 -10.69 -26.24
N ALA A 208 16.60 -11.45 -26.42
CA ALA A 208 16.55 -12.65 -27.23
C ALA A 208 15.62 -13.68 -26.56
N CYS A 209 14.74 -14.29 -27.36
CA CYS A 209 13.94 -15.39 -26.86
C CYS A 209 14.85 -16.60 -26.60
N GLY A 210 15.04 -16.96 -25.38
CA GLY A 210 15.77 -18.12 -24.92
C GLY A 210 14.94 -18.84 -23.85
N ASP A 211 15.58 -19.78 -23.16
CA ASP A 211 15.00 -20.39 -21.96
C ASP A 211 15.08 -19.39 -20.78
N SER A 212 14.56 -18.18 -21.01
CA SER A 212 14.57 -17.10 -20.01
C SER A 212 13.75 -17.55 -18.81
N LEU A 213 14.39 -17.57 -17.66
CA LEU A 213 13.70 -17.86 -16.40
C LEU A 213 13.25 -16.54 -15.80
N THR A 214 11.96 -16.40 -15.62
CA THR A 214 11.41 -15.34 -14.76
C THR A 214 12.02 -15.46 -13.38
N ALA A 215 12.67 -14.38 -12.90
CA ALA A 215 13.34 -14.36 -11.62
C ALA A 215 12.47 -13.70 -10.56
N PHE A 216 12.04 -14.49 -9.59
CA PHE A 216 11.35 -13.98 -8.41
C PHE A 216 12.25 -14.11 -7.18
N PRO A 217 12.15 -13.19 -6.20
CA PRO A 217 12.82 -13.36 -4.92
C PRO A 217 12.44 -14.69 -4.28
N GLU A 218 13.41 -15.35 -3.66
CA GLU A 218 13.12 -16.55 -2.87
C GLU A 218 12.12 -16.18 -1.77
N THR A 219 10.93 -16.79 -1.85
CA THR A 219 9.91 -16.67 -0.82
C THR A 219 10.04 -17.88 0.09
N THR A 220 10.67 -17.73 1.24
CA THR A 220 10.56 -18.71 2.31
C THR A 220 9.13 -18.67 2.84
N PHE A 221 8.30 -19.56 2.29
CA PHE A 221 6.91 -19.69 2.66
C PHE A 221 6.80 -20.52 3.95
N GLU A 222 6.95 -19.89 5.09
CA GLU A 222 6.30 -20.35 6.31
C GLU A 222 5.12 -19.44 6.65
N TYR A 223 4.10 -19.44 5.81
CA TYR A 223 2.82 -18.91 6.22
C TYR A 223 2.11 -19.98 7.04
N ARG A 224 2.49 -20.10 8.28
CA ARG A 224 1.61 -20.74 9.28
C ARG A 224 0.39 -19.84 9.42
N ILE A 225 -0.68 -20.21 8.73
CA ILE A 225 -2.02 -19.84 9.21
C ILE A 225 -2.15 -20.52 10.58
N THR A 226 -1.60 -19.89 11.61
CA THR A 226 -2.08 -20.18 12.95
C THR A 226 -3.52 -19.70 12.92
N GLY A 227 -4.45 -20.63 12.89
CA GLY A 227 -5.89 -20.41 12.73
C GLY A 227 -6.58 -19.70 13.89
N LYS A 228 -5.92 -18.71 14.40
CA LYS A 228 -6.45 -17.60 15.17
C LYS A 228 -6.21 -16.37 14.31
N VAL A 229 -7.10 -16.16 13.33
CA VAL A 229 -7.50 -14.78 13.04
C VAL A 229 -7.70 -14.19 14.42
N ASN A 230 -6.84 -13.24 14.80
CA ASN A 230 -6.98 -12.61 16.09
C ASN A 230 -8.25 -11.78 15.98
N ASP A 231 -9.37 -12.41 16.34
CA ASP A 231 -10.73 -11.88 16.31
C ASP A 231 -10.83 -10.59 17.16
N GLN A 232 -9.78 -10.31 17.93
CA GLN A 232 -9.63 -9.10 18.70
C GLN A 232 -9.48 -7.84 17.81
N SER A 233 -8.85 -7.90 16.64
CA SER A 233 -8.77 -6.72 15.77
C SER A 233 -10.12 -6.37 15.13
N LEU A 234 -11.00 -7.33 14.92
CA LEU A 234 -12.37 -7.12 14.43
C LEU A 234 -13.33 -6.66 15.53
N ARG A 235 -13.06 -6.96 16.81
CA ARG A 235 -13.90 -6.53 17.94
C ARG A 235 -13.72 -5.06 18.30
N PHE A 236 -12.65 -4.41 17.87
CA PHE A 236 -12.29 -3.05 18.31
C PHE A 236 -13.04 -1.92 17.64
N PHE A 237 -13.77 -2.15 16.56
CA PHE A 237 -14.42 -1.08 15.81
C PHE A 237 -15.85 -1.41 15.41
N ASN A 238 -16.73 -1.61 16.38
CA ASN A 238 -18.16 -1.55 16.08
C ASN A 238 -18.60 -0.10 15.95
N TYR A 239 -18.45 0.47 14.75
CA TYR A 239 -18.84 1.85 14.46
C TYR A 239 -20.34 2.09 14.56
N GLU A 240 -21.14 1.05 14.41
CA GLU A 240 -22.59 1.21 14.40
C GLU A 240 -23.16 1.49 15.79
N LYS A 241 -22.45 1.04 16.84
CA LYS A 241 -22.90 1.30 18.21
C LYS A 241 -21.75 1.27 19.22
N PRO A 242 -21.01 2.36 19.45
CA PRO A 242 -20.37 2.50 20.74
C PRO A 242 -21.51 2.63 21.75
N GLN A 243 -22.02 1.51 22.20
CA GLN A 243 -23.16 1.52 23.14
C GLN A 243 -22.72 1.82 24.56
N TYR A 244 -21.41 1.64 24.86
CA TYR A 244 -20.88 1.76 26.22
C TYR A 244 -19.44 2.28 26.22
N TRP A 245 -19.06 2.92 27.29
CA TRP A 245 -17.70 3.34 27.62
C TRP A 245 -16.65 2.24 27.47
N GLU A 246 -17.03 1.01 27.71
CA GLU A 246 -16.16 -0.16 27.58
C GLU A 246 -15.57 -0.30 26.17
N ASP A 247 -16.36 -0.01 25.12
CA ASP A 247 -15.91 -0.08 23.75
C ASP A 247 -14.93 1.06 23.42
N PHE A 248 -15.20 2.26 23.93
CA PHE A 248 -14.32 3.40 23.75
C PHE A 248 -12.99 3.22 24.53
N GLU A 249 -13.04 2.74 25.76
CA GLU A 249 -11.85 2.42 26.55
C GLU A 249 -10.99 1.35 25.91
N ALA A 250 -11.58 0.38 25.23
CA ALA A 250 -10.86 -0.69 24.55
C ALA A 250 -9.99 -0.20 23.38
N VAL A 251 -10.39 0.89 22.74
CA VAL A 251 -9.64 1.45 21.58
C VAL A 251 -8.58 2.48 21.99
N MET A 252 -8.65 3.05 23.19
CA MET A 252 -7.70 4.05 23.68
C MET A 252 -6.21 3.64 23.57
N PRO A 253 -5.78 2.40 23.93
CA PRO A 253 -4.37 2.02 23.82
C PRO A 253 -3.84 2.08 22.41
N ARG A 254 -4.70 1.90 21.40
CA ARG A 254 -4.32 2.03 20.00
C ARG A 254 -4.11 3.50 19.63
N PHE A 255 -5.06 4.36 19.94
CA PHE A 255 -4.92 5.79 19.68
C PHE A 255 -3.71 6.39 20.40
N SER A 256 -3.40 5.90 21.60
CA SER A 256 -2.20 6.30 22.33
C SER A 256 -0.89 6.06 21.55
N ARG A 257 -0.83 5.01 20.73
CA ARG A 257 0.36 4.70 19.91
C ARG A 257 0.44 5.53 18.63
N GLU A 258 -0.71 5.96 18.13
CA GLU A 258 -0.84 6.64 16.83
C GLU A 258 -0.89 8.17 16.97
N ILE A 259 -1.09 8.67 18.19
CA ILE A 259 -1.08 10.11 18.49
C ILE A 259 0.21 10.43 19.21
N PHE A 260 1.19 10.93 18.51
CA PHE A 260 2.52 11.23 19.05
C PHE A 260 3.01 12.60 18.61
N PHE A 261 4.09 13.06 19.23
CA PHE A 261 4.68 14.36 19.01
C PHE A 261 6.03 14.21 18.32
N ASP A 262 6.36 15.12 17.43
CA ASP A 262 7.65 15.20 16.76
C ASP A 262 8.77 15.69 17.70
N GLY A 263 9.99 15.79 17.19
CA GLY A 263 11.15 16.26 17.94
C GLY A 263 11.08 17.75 18.40
N ASN A 264 10.11 18.50 17.90
CA ASN A 264 9.81 19.89 18.29
C ASN A 264 8.62 19.97 19.25
N PHE A 265 8.17 18.84 19.80
CA PHE A 265 7.03 18.73 20.71
C PHE A 265 5.69 19.11 20.09
N GLN A 266 5.61 19.09 18.75
CA GLN A 266 4.37 19.34 18.03
C GLN A 266 3.70 18.02 17.68
N LEU A 267 2.37 18.00 17.78
CA LEU A 267 1.56 16.86 17.37
C LEU A 267 1.83 16.55 15.90
N GLU A 268 2.18 15.32 15.59
CA GLU A 268 2.42 14.92 14.20
C GLU A 268 1.14 15.06 13.38
N LYS A 269 1.28 15.71 12.22
CA LYS A 269 0.17 16.06 11.33
C LYS A 269 0.40 15.45 9.96
N GLY A 270 -0.67 15.01 9.35
CA GLY A 270 -0.69 14.54 7.98
C GLY A 270 -1.83 15.18 7.19
N HIS A 271 -1.69 15.22 5.87
CA HIS A 271 -2.80 15.61 5.01
C HIS A 271 -3.78 14.45 4.90
N TYR A 272 -5.06 14.72 5.13
CA TYR A 272 -6.14 13.75 4.90
C TYR A 272 -7.46 14.47 4.60
N TYR A 273 -8.39 13.76 3.95
CA TYR A 273 -9.73 14.27 3.73
C TYR A 273 -10.60 14.00 4.96
N ASN A 274 -11.15 15.07 5.55
CA ASN A 274 -12.12 14.96 6.62
C ASN A 274 -13.50 14.46 6.08
N ARG A 275 -14.47 14.30 6.99
CA ARG A 275 -15.83 13.84 6.59
C ARG A 275 -16.50 14.72 5.55
N ASP A 276 -16.20 16.01 5.54
CA ASP A 276 -16.76 17.00 4.61
C ASP A 276 -15.99 17.04 3.29
N LYS A 277 -15.12 16.02 3.04
CA LYS A 277 -14.24 15.91 1.88
C LYS A 277 -13.30 17.10 1.69
N GLN A 278 -12.95 17.76 2.77
CA GLN A 278 -11.97 18.85 2.78
C GLN A 278 -10.60 18.28 3.12
N LEU A 279 -9.58 18.67 2.33
CA LEU A 279 -8.20 18.34 2.64
C LEU A 279 -7.74 19.19 3.84
N VAL A 280 -7.37 18.52 4.91
CA VAL A 280 -6.90 19.16 6.15
C VAL A 280 -5.51 18.64 6.54
N LEU A 281 -4.71 19.49 7.17
CA LEU A 281 -3.42 19.12 7.75
C LEU A 281 -3.56 19.04 9.26
N GLN A 282 -3.86 17.85 9.76
CA GLN A 282 -4.03 17.56 11.18
C GLN A 282 -3.68 16.10 11.51
N ASN A 283 -3.77 15.74 12.79
CA ASN A 283 -3.60 14.34 13.17
C ASN A 283 -4.91 13.56 12.93
N PRO A 284 -4.96 12.60 11.99
CA PRO A 284 -6.18 11.88 11.63
C PRO A 284 -6.68 10.96 12.76
N TYR A 285 -5.77 10.46 13.59
CA TYR A 285 -6.13 9.57 14.71
C TYR A 285 -6.79 10.35 15.84
N LEU A 286 -6.32 11.58 16.11
CA LEU A 286 -6.95 12.46 17.07
C LEU A 286 -8.37 12.88 16.61
N ASP A 287 -8.52 13.22 15.32
CA ASP A 287 -9.84 13.49 14.74
C ASP A 287 -10.78 12.30 14.95
N HIS A 288 -10.29 11.08 14.67
CA HIS A 288 -11.08 9.87 14.83
C HIS A 288 -11.46 9.61 16.30
N LEU A 289 -10.49 9.74 17.22
CA LEU A 289 -10.72 9.60 18.65
C LEU A 289 -11.82 10.54 19.14
N ILE A 290 -11.74 11.81 18.75
CA ILE A 290 -12.71 12.82 19.16
C ILE A 290 -14.09 12.57 18.57
N ARG A 291 -14.17 12.10 17.33
CA ARG A 291 -15.45 11.69 16.72
C ARG A 291 -16.10 10.50 17.44
N LEU A 292 -15.32 9.51 17.85
CA LEU A 292 -15.83 8.40 18.66
C LEU A 292 -16.32 8.91 20.01
N PHE A 293 -15.53 9.78 20.67
CA PHE A 293 -15.89 10.36 21.95
C PHE A 293 -17.17 11.21 21.88
N LYS A 294 -17.35 11.99 20.82
CA LYS A 294 -18.58 12.77 20.60
C LYS A 294 -19.85 11.93 20.51
N LYS A 295 -19.73 10.65 20.12
CA LYS A 295 -20.87 9.72 20.07
C LYS A 295 -21.27 9.19 21.44
N THR A 296 -20.41 9.31 22.44
CA THR A 296 -20.74 8.95 23.82
C THR A 296 -21.62 10.03 24.43
N GLN A 297 -22.64 9.65 25.19
CA GLN A 297 -23.62 10.62 25.73
C GLN A 297 -23.21 11.26 27.04
N SER A 298 -22.30 10.63 27.79
CA SER A 298 -21.86 11.07 29.14
C SER A 298 -20.38 10.84 29.36
N GLY A 299 -19.85 11.31 30.49
CA GLY A 299 -18.50 11.10 30.97
C GLY A 299 -17.46 12.10 30.46
N GLN A 300 -16.28 12.08 31.05
CA GLN A 300 -15.15 12.94 30.72
C GLN A 300 -13.98 12.11 30.22
N LEU A 301 -13.38 12.52 29.10
CA LEU A 301 -12.11 12.00 28.60
C LEU A 301 -10.98 12.85 29.19
N ILE A 302 -10.10 12.21 29.96
CA ILE A 302 -8.88 12.84 30.46
C ILE A 302 -7.70 12.30 29.67
N ILE A 303 -6.92 13.20 29.07
CA ILE A 303 -5.72 12.89 28.32
C ILE A 303 -4.52 13.42 29.10
N ALA A 304 -3.64 12.53 29.54
CA ALA A 304 -2.38 12.88 30.19
C ALA A 304 -1.23 12.81 29.18
N VAL A 305 -0.49 13.89 29.09
CA VAL A 305 0.58 14.11 28.11
C VAL A 305 1.94 13.88 28.77
N PRO A 306 2.72 12.86 28.36
CA PRO A 306 4.04 12.61 28.91
C PRO A 306 5.10 13.57 28.35
N GLY A 307 6.08 13.88 29.19
CA GLY A 307 7.26 14.65 28.85
C GLY A 307 8.42 14.36 29.79
N ASN A 308 9.64 14.65 29.37
CA ASN A 308 10.84 14.53 30.20
C ASN A 308 11.07 15.76 31.09
N SER A 309 10.28 16.81 30.88
CA SER A 309 10.31 18.05 31.68
C SER A 309 8.94 18.71 31.69
N GLU A 310 8.69 19.56 32.65
CA GLU A 310 7.45 20.35 32.76
C GLU A 310 7.25 21.27 31.54
N ILE A 311 8.34 21.80 30.98
CA ILE A 311 8.29 22.65 29.78
C ILE A 311 7.86 21.80 28.56
N GLU A 312 8.41 20.60 28.40
CA GLU A 312 8.01 19.69 27.33
C GLU A 312 6.53 19.29 27.42
N GLU A 313 6.07 18.91 28.60
CA GLU A 313 4.65 18.62 28.84
C GLU A 313 3.76 19.80 28.46
N MET A 314 4.13 21.01 28.86
CA MET A 314 3.36 22.23 28.55
C MET A 314 3.29 22.51 27.04
N LEU A 315 4.40 22.40 26.32
CA LEU A 315 4.42 22.65 24.87
C LEU A 315 3.54 21.63 24.11
N LYS A 316 3.66 20.37 24.44
CA LYS A 316 2.82 19.29 23.88
C LYS A 316 1.33 19.51 24.19
N ILE A 317 1.00 19.93 25.41
CA ILE A 317 -0.37 20.21 25.85
C ILE A 317 -0.99 21.35 25.05
N GLU A 318 -0.25 22.42 24.82
CA GLU A 318 -0.78 23.56 24.06
C GLU A 318 -1.08 23.21 22.62
N ASP A 319 -0.20 22.46 21.96
CA ASP A 319 -0.44 22.02 20.57
C ASP A 319 -1.58 21.00 20.49
N LEU A 320 -1.65 20.04 21.42
CA LEU A 320 -2.77 19.12 21.52
C LEU A 320 -4.10 19.83 21.74
N LYS A 321 -4.15 20.82 22.64
CA LYS A 321 -5.35 21.63 22.85
C LYS A 321 -5.76 22.41 21.61
N ALA A 322 -4.79 22.91 20.83
CA ALA A 322 -5.08 23.57 19.55
C ALA A 322 -5.73 22.60 18.56
N ALA A 323 -5.22 21.38 18.44
CA ALA A 323 -5.83 20.35 17.61
C ALA A 323 -7.22 19.91 18.11
N LEU A 324 -7.41 19.77 19.42
CA LEU A 324 -8.72 19.45 20.01
C LEU A 324 -9.76 20.55 19.71
N ARG A 325 -9.37 21.82 19.76
CA ARG A 325 -10.25 22.93 19.35
C ARG A 325 -10.59 22.87 17.87
N PHE A 326 -9.61 22.54 17.01
CA PHE A 326 -9.85 22.37 15.58
C PHE A 326 -10.88 21.28 15.29
N PHE A 327 -10.84 20.17 16.04
CA PHE A 327 -11.81 19.08 15.91
C PHE A 327 -13.12 19.31 16.70
N GLU A 328 -13.29 20.49 17.25
CA GLU A 328 -14.47 20.84 18.07
C GLU A 328 -14.72 19.82 19.20
N ALA A 329 -13.66 19.37 19.85
CA ALA A 329 -13.79 18.50 21.02
C ALA A 329 -14.65 19.19 22.10
N PRO A 330 -15.58 18.47 22.75
CA PRO A 330 -16.43 19.06 23.78
C PRO A 330 -15.58 19.51 24.98
N ALA A 331 -15.37 20.82 25.11
CA ALA A 331 -14.44 21.42 26.06
C ALA A 331 -14.80 21.16 27.54
N ASP A 332 -16.07 20.93 27.81
CA ASP A 332 -16.61 20.54 29.12
C ASP A 332 -16.39 19.05 29.47
N ARG A 333 -16.05 18.25 28.45
CA ARG A 333 -15.93 16.80 28.59
C ARG A 333 -14.54 16.24 28.25
N VAL A 334 -13.64 17.06 27.69
CA VAL A 334 -12.27 16.66 27.36
C VAL A 334 -11.28 17.51 28.14
N ALA A 335 -10.55 16.89 29.05
CA ALA A 335 -9.48 17.51 29.83
C ALA A 335 -8.10 17.02 29.37
N VAL A 336 -7.15 17.95 29.25
CA VAL A 336 -5.74 17.63 28.97
C VAL A 336 -4.90 18.08 30.14
N ILE A 337 -4.13 17.15 30.71
CA ILE A 337 -3.29 17.40 31.88
C ILE A 337 -1.85 16.93 31.61
N PRO A 338 -0.83 17.52 32.27
CA PRO A 338 0.51 16.94 32.28
C PRO A 338 0.52 15.60 33.01
N TYR A 339 1.31 14.64 32.49
CA TYR A 339 1.42 13.32 33.12
C TYR A 339 1.96 13.41 34.56
N SER A 340 2.84 14.37 34.83
CA SER A 340 3.36 14.67 36.15
C SER A 340 2.28 14.98 37.21
N LYS A 341 1.08 15.39 36.75
CA LYS A 341 -0.09 15.67 37.60
C LYS A 341 -1.16 14.59 37.53
N ALA A 342 -0.92 13.51 36.81
CA ALA A 342 -1.85 12.40 36.70
C ALA A 342 -1.85 11.59 38.02
N ASP A 343 -3.03 11.16 38.46
CA ASP A 343 -3.15 10.26 39.60
C ASP A 343 -2.50 8.90 39.31
N PRO A 344 -1.40 8.53 39.99
CA PRO A 344 -0.69 7.29 39.74
C PRO A 344 -1.49 6.03 40.12
N THR A 345 -2.54 6.18 40.94
CA THR A 345 -3.40 5.06 41.36
C THR A 345 -4.55 4.82 40.38
N ALA A 346 -4.79 5.75 39.48
CA ALA A 346 -5.85 5.64 38.49
C ALA A 346 -5.48 4.67 37.36
N ARG A 347 -6.48 4.00 36.79
CA ARG A 347 -6.31 3.11 35.67
C ARG A 347 -6.22 3.92 34.36
N TRP A 348 -5.00 4.10 33.87
CA TRP A 348 -4.72 4.73 32.60
C TRP A 348 -4.65 3.70 31.48
N ARG A 349 -5.10 4.11 30.30
CA ARG A 349 -4.95 3.35 29.04
C ARG A 349 -3.97 4.06 28.13
N GLY A 350 -3.05 3.32 27.54
CA GLY A 350 -2.06 3.85 26.62
C GLY A 350 -0.69 3.23 26.82
N THR A 351 0.32 3.80 26.14
CA THR A 351 1.70 3.38 26.21
C THR A 351 2.54 4.43 26.94
N ARG A 352 3.67 3.98 27.50
CA ARG A 352 4.55 4.85 28.30
C ARG A 352 5.12 6.05 27.53
N ASP A 353 5.28 5.87 26.21
CA ASP A 353 5.85 6.87 25.31
C ASP A 353 4.77 7.65 24.52
N GLY A 354 3.49 7.31 24.69
CA GLY A 354 2.36 7.94 24.04
C GLY A 354 1.41 8.61 25.02
N LEU A 355 0.33 9.16 24.50
CA LEU A 355 -0.73 9.74 25.33
C LEU A 355 -1.33 8.68 26.26
N LEU A 356 -1.52 9.02 27.51
CA LEU A 356 -2.29 8.21 28.43
C LEU A 356 -3.70 8.77 28.56
N MET A 357 -4.69 7.92 28.48
CA MET A 357 -6.09 8.31 28.45
C MET A 357 -6.91 7.54 29.49
N ARG A 358 -7.89 8.18 30.06
CA ARG A 358 -8.90 7.54 30.90
C ARG A 358 -10.25 8.23 30.71
N VAL A 359 -11.29 7.48 30.97
CA VAL A 359 -12.63 8.00 31.06
C VAL A 359 -13.07 8.03 32.53
N VAL A 360 -13.77 9.08 32.88
CA VAL A 360 -14.38 9.27 34.21
C VAL A 360 -15.86 9.53 33.99
N GLU A 361 -16.70 8.74 34.63
CA GLU A 361 -18.16 8.91 34.62
C GLU A 361 -18.59 10.17 35.42
#